data_61e37b52473c45dc1ba6cf2ea74112bb
#
_entry.id   61e37b52473c45dc1ba6cf2ea74112bb
#
_cell.length_a   1.000
_cell.length_b   1.000
_cell.length_c   1.000
_cell.angle_alpha   90.00
_cell.angle_beta   90.00
_cell.angle_gamma   90.00
#
_symmetry.space_group_name_H-M   'P 1'
#
loop_
_entity.id
_entity.type
_entity.pdbx_description
1 polymer ?
#
loop_
_entity_poly.entity_id
_entity_poly.type
_entity_poly.pdbx_seq_one_letter_code
_entity_poly.pdbx_strand_id
1 'polypeptide(L)'
;MEQTLLIYNTLTRQKEAFKPINPGHVGMYVCGPTVYGDAHLGHARPAITFDILFRYLQHLGYKVRYVRNITDVGHLEHDADEGEDKIAKKARLEQLEPMEIAQYYTRRFNSAMEKLNVLPPSIEPHATGHIIEQQQLVQQILDNGYAYVSNGSVYFDIEKYNKDYKYGILSGRTLENIKDASRDTLAGVGEKTVSYTHLTLPTICSV
;
A
#
# COMPACT_ATOMS: atom_id res chain seq x y z
N MET A 1 -11.97 -30.35 19.10
CA MET A 1 -10.82 -30.30 18.15
C MET A 1 -10.41 -28.86 18.07
N GLU A 2 -9.18 -28.56 18.46
CA GLU A 2 -8.62 -27.21 18.31
C GLU A 2 -8.47 -26.93 16.81
N GLN A 3 -9.25 -25.99 16.28
CA GLN A 3 -9.18 -25.60 14.87
C GLN A 3 -7.94 -24.73 14.67
N THR A 4 -6.90 -25.30 14.08
CA THR A 4 -5.68 -24.55 13.77
C THR A 4 -5.87 -23.82 12.45
N LEU A 5 -5.92 -22.47 12.49
CA LEU A 5 -5.92 -21.64 11.29
C LEU A 5 -4.55 -21.72 10.62
N LEU A 6 -4.53 -22.11 9.35
CA LEU A 6 -3.32 -22.10 8.51
C LEU A 6 -3.38 -20.93 7.54
N ILE A 7 -2.34 -20.10 7.54
CA ILE A 7 -2.21 -18.95 6.63
C ILE A 7 -0.92 -19.12 5.80
N TYR A 8 -1.00 -18.78 4.51
CA TYR A 8 0.17 -18.77 3.64
C TYR A 8 1.09 -17.59 4.03
N ASN A 9 2.33 -17.91 4.38
CA ASN A 9 3.34 -16.93 4.70
C ASN A 9 4.22 -16.66 3.46
N THR A 10 4.19 -15.45 2.94
CA THR A 10 4.97 -15.07 1.76
C THR A 10 6.49 -15.17 2.00
N LEU A 11 6.95 -14.92 3.23
CA LEU A 11 8.37 -15.01 3.57
C LEU A 11 8.91 -16.44 3.47
N THR A 12 8.17 -17.41 4.01
CA THR A 12 8.58 -18.83 4.00
C THR A 12 8.04 -19.60 2.80
N ARG A 13 7.06 -19.02 2.07
CA ARG A 13 6.33 -19.62 0.94
C ARG A 13 5.61 -20.91 1.30
N GLN A 14 5.16 -21.03 2.53
CA GLN A 14 4.45 -22.19 3.06
C GLN A 14 3.19 -21.77 3.81
N LYS A 15 2.25 -22.70 3.94
CA LYS A 15 1.12 -22.55 4.87
C LYS A 15 1.59 -22.91 6.27
N GLU A 16 1.44 -21.99 7.19
CA GLU A 16 1.88 -22.13 8.58
C GLU A 16 0.71 -21.93 9.54
N ALA A 17 0.80 -22.55 10.71
CA ALA A 17 -0.13 -22.32 11.79
C ALA A 17 -0.07 -20.85 12.22
N PHE A 18 -1.20 -20.15 12.16
CA PHE A 18 -1.29 -18.77 12.57
C PHE A 18 -1.02 -18.63 14.07
N LYS A 19 -0.08 -17.76 14.39
CA LYS A 19 0.25 -17.39 15.78
C LYS A 19 0.23 -15.86 15.87
N PRO A 20 -0.66 -15.26 16.68
CA PRO A 20 -0.67 -13.82 16.86
C PRO A 20 0.59 -13.37 17.63
N ILE A 21 1.11 -12.19 17.28
CA ILE A 21 2.24 -11.56 17.99
C ILE A 21 1.85 -11.28 19.45
N ASN A 22 0.63 -10.78 19.66
CA ASN A 22 0.08 -10.54 20.99
C ASN A 22 -1.05 -11.54 21.25
N PRO A 23 -0.96 -12.38 22.31
CA PRO A 23 -1.99 -13.35 22.61
C PRO A 23 -3.40 -12.73 22.68
N GLY A 24 -4.35 -13.35 22.00
CA GLY A 24 -5.74 -12.90 21.96
C GLY A 24 -6.02 -11.68 21.06
N HIS A 25 -5.00 -11.06 20.47
CA HIS A 25 -5.15 -9.85 19.64
C HIS A 25 -4.52 -10.06 18.27
N VAL A 26 -5.21 -9.61 17.22
CA VAL A 26 -4.72 -9.67 15.83
C VAL A 26 -4.78 -8.28 15.20
N GLY A 27 -3.66 -7.83 14.65
CA GLY A 27 -3.63 -6.70 13.72
C GLY A 27 -3.74 -7.22 12.29
N MET A 28 -4.69 -6.68 11.53
CA MET A 28 -4.88 -6.99 10.12
C MET A 28 -4.86 -5.68 9.32
N TYR A 29 -3.99 -5.61 8.32
CA TYR A 29 -3.93 -4.49 7.38
C TYR A 29 -4.24 -4.99 5.97
N VAL A 30 -5.11 -4.28 5.28
CA VAL A 30 -5.48 -4.57 3.88
C VAL A 30 -5.39 -3.28 3.09
N CYS A 31 -4.74 -3.32 1.92
CA CYS A 31 -4.72 -2.18 1.01
C CYS A 31 -6.14 -1.76 0.63
N GLY A 32 -6.40 -0.48 0.73
CA GLY A 32 -7.67 0.12 0.36
C GLY A 32 -7.70 0.71 -1.04
N PRO A 33 -8.79 1.35 -1.43
CA PRO A 33 -8.95 1.92 -2.76
C PRO A 33 -8.20 3.24 -2.93
N THR A 34 -7.87 3.56 -4.20
CA THR A 34 -7.61 4.93 -4.63
C THR A 34 -8.94 5.53 -5.06
N VAL A 35 -9.35 6.61 -4.41
CA VAL A 35 -10.72 7.13 -4.48
C VAL A 35 -10.91 8.21 -5.57
N TYR A 36 -10.68 7.83 -6.83
CA TYR A 36 -10.93 8.68 -8.00
C TYR A 36 -12.08 8.17 -8.90
N GLY A 37 -12.65 7.01 -8.58
CA GLY A 37 -13.70 6.38 -9.38
C GLY A 37 -14.50 5.35 -8.59
N ASP A 38 -15.51 4.79 -9.23
CA ASP A 38 -16.38 3.79 -8.61
C ASP A 38 -15.67 2.46 -8.36
N ALA A 39 -16.14 1.76 -7.33
CA ALA A 39 -15.69 0.41 -7.04
C ALA A 39 -16.06 -0.56 -8.19
N HIS A 40 -15.18 -1.51 -8.45
CA HIS A 40 -15.37 -2.57 -9.42
C HIS A 40 -15.01 -3.95 -8.81
N LEU A 41 -15.17 -5.03 -9.57
CA LEU A 41 -14.92 -6.39 -9.08
C LEU A 41 -13.51 -6.60 -8.52
N GLY A 42 -12.50 -5.87 -9.03
CA GLY A 42 -11.14 -5.89 -8.50
C GLY A 42 -11.05 -5.39 -7.06
N HIS A 43 -11.93 -4.47 -6.66
CA HIS A 43 -12.05 -4.00 -5.27
C HIS A 43 -12.88 -4.96 -4.41
N ALA A 44 -13.94 -5.54 -4.98
CA ALA A 44 -14.84 -6.45 -4.25
C ALA A 44 -14.12 -7.73 -3.83
N ARG A 45 -13.26 -8.29 -4.69
CA ARG A 45 -12.55 -9.54 -4.42
C ARG A 45 -11.71 -9.51 -3.14
N PRO A 46 -10.75 -8.59 -2.96
CA PRO A 46 -9.99 -8.52 -1.71
C PRO A 46 -10.89 -8.15 -0.53
N ALA A 47 -11.86 -7.25 -0.70
CA ALA A 47 -12.76 -6.86 0.39
C ALA A 47 -13.51 -8.06 0.96
N ILE A 48 -14.14 -8.89 0.11
CA ILE A 48 -14.86 -10.10 0.54
C ILE A 48 -13.89 -11.14 1.11
N THR A 49 -12.74 -11.36 0.47
CA THR A 49 -11.77 -12.36 0.92
C THR A 49 -11.27 -12.05 2.33
N PHE A 50 -10.92 -10.81 2.60
CA PHE A 50 -10.41 -10.40 3.91
C PHE A 50 -11.52 -10.19 4.94
N ASP A 51 -12.76 -9.91 4.54
CA ASP A 51 -13.92 -9.94 5.42
C ASP A 51 -14.18 -11.35 5.99
N ILE A 52 -14.06 -12.39 5.15
CA ILE A 52 -14.15 -13.79 5.59
C ILE A 52 -13.08 -14.08 6.65
N LEU A 53 -11.83 -13.67 6.40
CA LEU A 53 -10.75 -13.84 7.37
C LEU A 53 -11.02 -13.06 8.67
N PHE A 54 -11.47 -11.81 8.56
CA PHE A 54 -11.80 -10.96 9.70
C PHE A 54 -12.87 -11.60 10.59
N ARG A 55 -13.99 -12.04 9.99
CA ARG A 55 -15.06 -12.74 10.71
C ARG A 55 -14.58 -14.05 11.33
N TYR A 56 -13.76 -14.81 10.61
CA TYR A 56 -13.25 -16.08 11.12
C TYR A 56 -12.29 -15.88 12.31
N LEU A 57 -11.42 -14.89 12.26
CA LEU A 57 -10.57 -14.54 13.40
C LEU A 57 -11.39 -14.14 14.64
N GLN A 58 -12.48 -13.37 14.44
CA GLN A 58 -13.41 -13.04 15.53
C GLN A 58 -14.14 -14.28 16.06
N HIS A 59 -14.55 -15.19 15.16
CA HIS A 59 -15.17 -16.48 15.55
C HIS A 59 -14.22 -17.34 16.40
N LEU A 60 -12.92 -17.30 16.12
CA LEU A 60 -11.88 -17.96 16.94
C LEU A 60 -11.61 -17.26 18.28
N GLY A 61 -12.33 -16.18 18.58
CA GLY A 61 -12.20 -15.45 19.86
C GLY A 61 -11.13 -14.35 19.89
N TYR A 62 -10.49 -14.04 18.76
CA TYR A 62 -9.53 -12.95 18.71
C TYR A 62 -10.19 -11.58 18.72
N LYS A 63 -9.57 -10.62 19.39
CA LYS A 63 -9.84 -9.19 19.23
C LYS A 63 -9.07 -8.70 18.00
N VAL A 64 -9.77 -8.40 16.91
CA VAL A 64 -9.14 -8.03 15.64
C VAL A 64 -9.20 -6.52 15.44
N ARG A 65 -8.04 -5.88 15.25
CA ARG A 65 -7.93 -4.53 14.74
C ARG A 65 -7.72 -4.61 13.23
N TYR A 66 -8.77 -4.32 12.49
CA TYR A 66 -8.74 -4.30 11.03
C TYR A 66 -8.53 -2.88 10.52
N VAL A 67 -7.46 -2.66 9.77
CA VAL A 67 -7.10 -1.38 9.17
C VAL A 67 -7.14 -1.51 7.65
N ARG A 68 -7.78 -0.55 6.98
CA ARG A 68 -7.80 -0.42 5.52
C ARG A 68 -7.59 1.05 5.19
N ASN A 69 -6.54 1.39 4.44
CA ASN A 69 -6.28 2.78 4.07
C ASN A 69 -7.22 3.28 2.98
N ILE A 70 -7.33 4.59 2.88
CA ILE A 70 -7.90 5.31 1.74
C ILE A 70 -6.77 6.10 1.09
N THR A 71 -6.50 5.84 -0.19
CA THR A 71 -5.52 6.62 -0.97
C THR A 71 -6.26 7.77 -1.62
N ASP A 72 -6.19 8.92 -0.99
CA ASP A 72 -6.85 10.16 -1.38
C ASP A 72 -5.89 11.20 -1.99
N VAL A 73 -4.62 10.83 -2.20
CA VAL A 73 -3.58 11.66 -2.82
C VAL A 73 -2.40 10.80 -3.27
N GLY A 74 -1.60 11.31 -4.23
CA GLY A 74 -0.30 10.75 -4.55
C GLY A 74 -0.33 9.49 -5.44
N HIS A 75 -1.43 9.22 -6.13
CA HIS A 75 -1.52 8.11 -7.08
C HIS A 75 -1.43 8.64 -8.52
N LEU A 76 -0.23 8.58 -9.07
CA LEU A 76 0.08 9.12 -10.39
C LEU A 76 -0.51 8.25 -11.52
N GLU A 77 -0.72 8.86 -12.68
CA GLU A 77 -1.17 8.15 -13.88
C GLU A 77 -0.14 7.10 -14.32
N HIS A 78 -0.64 5.99 -14.88
CA HIS A 78 0.16 4.87 -15.41
C HIS A 78 1.07 4.18 -14.37
N ASP A 79 0.84 4.41 -13.06
CA ASP A 79 1.69 3.90 -11.96
C ASP A 79 3.17 4.26 -12.17
N ALA A 80 3.43 5.41 -12.81
CA ALA A 80 4.75 5.93 -13.14
C ALA A 80 5.27 6.85 -12.03
N ASP A 81 6.58 7.12 -12.06
CA ASP A 81 7.25 8.05 -11.12
C ASP A 81 6.93 9.52 -11.45
N GLU A 82 6.38 9.79 -12.64
CA GLU A 82 6.03 11.13 -13.12
C GLU A 82 4.64 11.08 -13.77
N GLY A 83 3.85 12.12 -13.57
CA GLY A 83 2.50 12.23 -14.12
C GLY A 83 1.58 13.06 -13.25
N GLU A 84 0.38 13.31 -13.73
CA GLU A 84 -0.65 14.01 -12.96
C GLU A 84 -1.29 13.02 -11.95
N ASP A 85 -1.56 13.49 -10.73
CA ASP A 85 -2.32 12.73 -9.74
C ASP A 85 -3.74 12.43 -10.26
N LYS A 86 -4.18 11.16 -10.17
CA LYS A 86 -5.48 10.69 -10.69
C LYS A 86 -6.66 11.45 -10.11
N ILE A 87 -6.59 11.82 -8.83
CA ILE A 87 -7.65 12.55 -8.14
C ILE A 87 -7.64 14.02 -8.58
N ALA A 88 -6.46 14.65 -8.65
CA ALA A 88 -6.32 16.02 -9.14
C ALA A 88 -6.79 16.17 -10.59
N LYS A 89 -6.44 15.21 -11.45
CA LYS A 89 -6.94 15.19 -12.84
C LYS A 89 -8.46 15.08 -12.90
N LYS A 90 -9.03 14.17 -12.12
CA LYS A 90 -10.48 14.00 -12.05
C LYS A 90 -11.19 15.27 -11.56
N ALA A 91 -10.66 15.89 -10.52
CA ALA A 91 -11.18 17.13 -9.96
C ALA A 91 -11.17 18.27 -10.99
N ARG A 92 -10.06 18.42 -11.73
CA ARG A 92 -9.96 19.42 -12.79
C ARG A 92 -10.98 19.18 -13.92
N LEU A 93 -11.18 17.93 -14.32
CA LEU A 93 -12.15 17.58 -15.38
C LEU A 93 -13.60 17.82 -14.94
N GLU A 94 -13.92 17.61 -13.68
CA GLU A 94 -15.26 17.79 -13.11
C GLU A 94 -15.48 19.20 -12.51
N GLN A 95 -14.47 20.07 -12.55
CA GLN A 95 -14.49 21.41 -11.95
C GLN A 95 -14.81 21.38 -10.44
N LEU A 96 -14.22 20.42 -9.72
CA LEU A 96 -14.35 20.20 -8.28
C LEU A 96 -12.99 20.30 -7.61
N GLU A 97 -12.99 20.39 -6.28
CA GLU A 97 -11.75 20.27 -5.49
C GLU A 97 -11.36 18.79 -5.33
N PRO A 98 -10.04 18.45 -5.29
CA PRO A 98 -9.59 17.08 -5.10
C PRO A 98 -10.21 16.38 -3.88
N MET A 99 -10.41 17.12 -2.78
CA MET A 99 -11.02 16.58 -1.56
C MET A 99 -12.50 16.23 -1.76
N GLU A 100 -13.23 16.95 -2.61
CA GLU A 100 -14.63 16.62 -2.94
C GLU A 100 -14.71 15.30 -3.70
N ILE A 101 -13.84 15.10 -4.68
CA ILE A 101 -13.69 13.83 -5.41
C ILE A 101 -13.38 12.69 -4.45
N ALA A 102 -12.35 12.85 -3.61
CA ALA A 102 -11.93 11.83 -2.66
C ALA A 102 -13.06 11.44 -1.69
N GLN A 103 -13.77 12.41 -1.13
CA GLN A 103 -14.87 12.15 -0.21
C GLN A 103 -16.07 11.51 -0.91
N TYR A 104 -16.39 11.96 -2.13
CA TYR A 104 -17.50 11.41 -2.92
C TYR A 104 -17.28 9.93 -3.21
N TYR A 105 -16.13 9.56 -3.76
CA TYR A 105 -15.84 8.18 -4.12
C TYR A 105 -15.54 7.30 -2.91
N THR A 106 -15.01 7.83 -1.80
CA THR A 106 -14.91 7.09 -0.53
C THR A 106 -16.29 6.63 -0.04
N ARG A 107 -17.28 7.53 -0.03
CA ARG A 107 -18.65 7.18 0.36
C ARG A 107 -19.27 6.14 -0.56
N ARG A 108 -19.08 6.28 -1.87
CA ARG A 108 -19.58 5.32 -2.86
C ARG A 108 -18.92 3.95 -2.72
N PHE A 109 -17.60 3.92 -2.48
CA PHE A 109 -16.88 2.69 -2.20
C PHE A 109 -17.44 1.98 -0.95
N ASN A 110 -17.57 2.69 0.17
CA ASN A 110 -18.08 2.11 1.41
C ASN A 110 -19.51 1.60 1.23
N SER A 111 -20.38 2.37 0.56
CA SER A 111 -21.76 1.91 0.24
C SER A 111 -21.78 0.67 -0.65
N ALA A 112 -20.84 0.55 -1.61
CA ALA A 112 -20.73 -0.65 -2.44
C ALA A 112 -20.29 -1.87 -1.62
N MET A 113 -19.34 -1.71 -0.69
CA MET A 113 -18.89 -2.79 0.20
C MET A 113 -19.98 -3.22 1.17
N GLU A 114 -20.77 -2.28 1.71
CA GLU A 114 -21.92 -2.58 2.55
C GLU A 114 -22.97 -3.42 1.82
N LYS A 115 -23.27 -3.11 0.55
CA LYS A 115 -24.18 -3.92 -0.28
C LYS A 115 -23.69 -5.34 -0.52
N LEU A 116 -22.37 -5.56 -0.45
CA LEU A 116 -21.75 -6.88 -0.52
C LEU A 116 -21.66 -7.56 0.86
N ASN A 117 -22.28 -6.98 1.89
CA ASN A 117 -22.24 -7.46 3.27
C ASN A 117 -20.81 -7.56 3.87
N VAL A 118 -19.89 -6.74 3.37
CA VAL A 118 -18.53 -6.62 3.90
C VAL A 118 -18.57 -5.73 5.14
N LEU A 119 -18.00 -6.19 6.24
CA LEU A 119 -17.90 -5.41 7.48
C LEU A 119 -16.93 -4.23 7.30
N PRO A 120 -17.24 -3.07 7.90
CA PRO A 120 -16.32 -1.96 7.90
C PRO A 120 -15.05 -2.30 8.68
N PRO A 121 -13.88 -1.74 8.30
CA PRO A 121 -12.67 -1.87 9.09
C PRO A 121 -12.80 -1.10 10.41
N SER A 122 -11.93 -1.42 11.37
CA SER A 122 -11.85 -0.69 12.65
C SER A 122 -11.34 0.74 12.47
N ILE A 123 -10.44 0.94 11.49
CA ILE A 123 -9.81 2.22 11.18
C ILE A 123 -9.63 2.33 9.66
N GLU A 124 -9.99 3.49 9.09
CA GLU A 124 -9.72 3.85 7.70
C GLU A 124 -8.82 5.10 7.64
N PRO A 125 -7.49 4.96 7.74
CA PRO A 125 -6.58 6.08 7.63
C PRO A 125 -6.54 6.61 6.19
N HIS A 126 -6.62 7.93 6.06
CA HIS A 126 -6.44 8.64 4.80
C HIS A 126 -4.96 8.99 4.60
N ALA A 127 -4.44 8.88 3.37
CA ALA A 127 -3.05 9.21 3.08
C ALA A 127 -2.74 10.69 3.41
N THR A 128 -3.65 11.61 3.09
CA THR A 128 -3.52 13.04 3.42
C THR A 128 -3.45 13.31 4.93
N GLY A 129 -4.13 12.49 5.75
CA GLY A 129 -4.13 12.60 7.20
C GLY A 129 -2.81 12.18 7.87
N HIS A 130 -1.89 11.56 7.12
CA HIS A 130 -0.63 10.99 7.64
C HIS A 130 0.63 11.54 6.95
N ILE A 131 0.53 12.69 6.29
CA ILE A 131 1.67 13.30 5.57
C ILE A 131 2.85 13.57 6.50
N ILE A 132 2.59 14.04 7.72
CA ILE A 132 3.64 14.38 8.69
C ILE A 132 4.39 13.10 9.11
N GLU A 133 3.69 12.02 9.43
CA GLU A 133 4.30 10.74 9.82
C GLU A 133 5.09 10.12 8.65
N GLN A 134 4.58 10.25 7.43
CA GLN A 134 5.28 9.80 6.23
C GLN A 134 6.57 10.60 6.01
N GLN A 135 6.53 11.92 6.14
CA GLN A 135 7.72 12.77 6.07
C GLN A 135 8.75 12.40 7.14
N GLN A 136 8.30 12.16 8.38
CA GLN A 136 9.17 11.72 9.46
C GLN A 136 9.84 10.36 9.16
N LEU A 137 9.11 9.40 8.59
CA LEU A 137 9.67 8.11 8.18
C LEU A 137 10.70 8.29 7.06
N VAL A 138 10.40 9.09 6.05
CA VAL A 138 11.35 9.42 4.95
C VAL A 138 12.61 10.07 5.51
N GLN A 139 12.47 11.01 6.45
CA GLN A 139 13.62 11.65 7.09
C GLN A 139 14.48 10.62 7.84
N GLN A 140 13.88 9.71 8.58
CA GLN A 140 14.63 8.64 9.25
C GLN A 140 15.40 7.75 8.26
N ILE A 141 14.82 7.44 7.10
CA ILE A 141 15.51 6.66 6.04
C ILE A 141 16.69 7.46 5.46
N LEU A 142 16.53 8.78 5.26
CA LEU A 142 17.60 9.68 4.84
C LEU A 142 18.73 9.74 5.88
N ASP A 143 18.37 9.91 7.16
CA ASP A 143 19.34 10.00 8.26
C ASP A 143 20.13 8.69 8.44
N ASN A 144 19.49 7.55 8.20
CA ASN A 144 20.13 6.24 8.16
C ASN A 144 20.99 6.02 6.90
N GLY A 145 20.93 6.96 5.95
CA GLY A 145 21.74 6.96 4.74
C GLY A 145 21.28 5.96 3.67
N TYR A 146 20.06 5.44 3.72
CA TYR A 146 19.49 4.55 2.70
C TYR A 146 18.56 5.28 1.72
N ALA A 147 18.53 6.59 1.75
CA ALA A 147 17.85 7.40 0.76
C ALA A 147 18.71 8.61 0.37
N TYR A 148 18.38 9.23 -0.75
CA TYR A 148 19.03 10.44 -1.25
C TYR A 148 18.02 11.35 -1.94
N VAL A 149 18.35 12.64 -2.00
CA VAL A 149 17.54 13.65 -2.68
C VAL A 149 18.10 13.90 -4.08
N SER A 150 17.23 13.89 -5.07
CA SER A 150 17.58 14.26 -6.45
C SER A 150 16.40 14.98 -7.10
N ASN A 151 16.66 16.14 -7.72
CA ASN A 151 15.66 16.98 -8.41
C ASN A 151 14.36 17.23 -7.60
N GLY A 152 14.52 17.47 -6.28
CA GLY A 152 13.37 17.74 -5.39
C GLY A 152 12.58 16.50 -4.95
N SER A 153 12.97 15.31 -5.38
CA SER A 153 12.38 14.03 -4.97
C SER A 153 13.32 13.23 -4.08
N VAL A 154 12.77 12.35 -3.25
CA VAL A 154 13.55 11.45 -2.39
C VAL A 154 13.49 10.04 -2.97
N TYR A 155 14.64 9.40 -3.08
CA TYR A 155 14.80 8.05 -3.62
C TYR A 155 15.45 7.13 -2.60
N PHE A 156 14.93 5.90 -2.49
CA PHE A 156 15.53 4.86 -1.67
C PHE A 156 16.69 4.20 -2.42
N ASP A 157 17.87 4.14 -1.79
CA ASP A 157 19.09 3.56 -2.35
C ASP A 157 19.10 2.04 -2.14
N ILE A 158 18.50 1.32 -3.10
CA ILE A 158 18.38 -0.14 -3.05
C ILE A 158 19.75 -0.82 -3.06
N GLU A 159 20.71 -0.28 -3.82
CA GLU A 159 22.06 -0.89 -3.92
C GLU A 159 22.80 -0.78 -2.60
N LYS A 160 22.76 0.39 -1.96
CA LYS A 160 23.38 0.58 -0.66
C LYS A 160 22.70 -0.27 0.41
N TYR A 161 21.36 -0.26 0.45
CA TYR A 161 20.61 -1.09 1.39
C TYR A 161 20.94 -2.58 1.25
N ASN A 162 21.08 -3.08 -0.01
CA ASN A 162 21.34 -4.49 -0.26
C ASN A 162 22.77 -4.94 0.11
N LYS A 163 23.72 -4.00 0.36
CA LYS A 163 25.05 -4.35 0.90
C LYS A 163 24.98 -4.73 2.38
N ASP A 164 24.09 -4.06 3.12
CA ASP A 164 23.96 -4.23 4.56
C ASP A 164 22.83 -5.20 4.93
N TYR A 165 21.80 -5.24 4.11
CA TYR A 165 20.59 -6.04 4.29
C TYR A 165 20.20 -6.73 2.98
N LYS A 166 19.31 -7.71 3.03
CA LYS A 166 18.80 -8.38 1.84
C LYS A 166 17.52 -7.70 1.34
N TYR A 167 17.60 -6.94 0.24
CA TYR A 167 16.42 -6.38 -0.40
C TYR A 167 15.60 -7.45 -1.12
N GLY A 168 14.27 -7.29 -1.16
CA GLY A 168 13.38 -8.17 -1.92
C GLY A 168 13.08 -9.52 -1.27
N ILE A 169 13.34 -9.70 0.03
CA ILE A 169 13.06 -10.96 0.75
C ILE A 169 11.61 -11.41 0.58
N LEU A 170 10.64 -10.49 0.76
CA LEU A 170 9.21 -10.80 0.64
C LEU A 170 8.78 -10.98 -0.82
N SER A 171 9.21 -10.11 -1.71
CA SER A 171 8.82 -10.16 -3.13
C SER A 171 9.51 -11.30 -3.89
N GLY A 172 10.64 -11.78 -3.40
CA GLY A 172 11.51 -12.72 -4.10
C GLY A 172 12.23 -12.12 -5.31
N ARG A 173 12.19 -10.78 -5.47
CA ARG A 173 12.90 -10.09 -6.55
C ARG A 173 14.38 -9.97 -6.24
N THR A 174 15.23 -10.18 -7.24
CA THR A 174 16.67 -9.90 -7.17
C THR A 174 16.95 -8.51 -7.71
N LEU A 175 18.11 -7.94 -7.36
CA LEU A 175 18.56 -6.66 -7.93
C LEU A 175 18.65 -6.69 -9.46
N GLU A 176 19.03 -7.82 -10.04
CA GLU A 176 19.10 -8.01 -11.50
C GLU A 176 17.72 -7.85 -12.13
N ASN A 177 16.71 -8.52 -11.59
CA ASN A 177 15.32 -8.42 -12.07
C ASN A 177 14.75 -7.00 -11.93
N ILE A 178 15.20 -6.24 -10.93
CA ILE A 178 14.78 -4.84 -10.74
C ILE A 178 15.47 -3.95 -11.76
N LYS A 179 16.76 -4.16 -12.02
CA LYS A 179 17.50 -3.41 -13.03
C LYS A 179 16.99 -3.65 -14.45
N ASP A 180 16.59 -4.87 -14.77
CA ASP A 180 16.02 -5.19 -16.09
C ASP A 180 14.63 -4.57 -16.27
N ALA A 181 13.78 -4.63 -15.26
CA ALA A 181 12.44 -3.99 -15.29
C ALA A 181 12.55 -2.45 -15.39
N SER A 182 13.59 -1.84 -14.80
CA SER A 182 13.83 -0.39 -14.91
C SER A 182 14.39 0.02 -16.27
N ARG A 183 15.10 -0.85 -16.98
CA ARG A 183 15.60 -0.56 -18.35
C ARG A 183 14.48 -0.46 -19.37
N ASP A 184 13.45 -1.29 -19.26
CA ASP A 184 12.29 -1.27 -20.17
C ASP A 184 11.42 -0.02 -19.98
N THR A 185 11.35 0.53 -18.77
CA THR A 185 10.60 1.76 -18.44
C THR A 185 11.41 3.04 -18.68
N LEU A 186 12.74 2.97 -18.75
CA LEU A 186 13.66 4.12 -18.80
C LEU A 186 14.11 4.52 -20.21
N ALA A 187 13.55 3.94 -21.27
CA ALA A 187 13.92 4.29 -22.65
C ALA A 187 13.64 5.77 -23.05
N GLY A 188 13.21 6.63 -22.14
CA GLY A 188 12.88 8.03 -22.39
C GLY A 188 13.44 9.10 -21.45
N VAL A 189 14.12 8.74 -20.35
CA VAL A 189 14.54 9.74 -19.35
C VAL A 189 16.04 9.61 -19.04
N GLY A 190 16.82 10.59 -19.50
CA GLY A 190 18.24 10.72 -19.22
C GLY A 190 18.52 10.93 -17.72
N GLU A 191 19.65 10.37 -17.24
CA GLU A 191 20.28 10.57 -15.92
C GLU A 191 19.80 9.73 -14.72
N LYS A 192 19.09 8.61 -14.90
CA LYS A 192 18.84 7.69 -13.79
C LYS A 192 19.81 6.51 -13.81
N THR A 193 20.95 6.66 -13.16
CA THR A 193 22.09 5.72 -13.24
C THR A 193 22.08 4.62 -12.17
N VAL A 194 21.10 4.58 -11.27
CA VAL A 194 21.10 3.69 -10.09
C VAL A 194 19.74 3.02 -9.94
N SER A 195 19.74 1.76 -9.53
CA SER A 195 18.53 1.05 -9.11
C SER A 195 17.93 1.74 -7.87
N TYR A 196 16.75 2.34 -8.01
CA TYR A 196 16.11 3.11 -6.94
C TYR A 196 14.60 2.86 -6.90
N THR A 197 14.01 3.19 -5.77
CA THR A 197 12.56 3.31 -5.61
C THR A 197 12.23 4.74 -5.19
N HIS A 198 11.35 5.39 -5.93
CA HIS A 198 10.84 6.71 -5.56
C HIS A 198 9.98 6.59 -4.31
N LEU A 199 10.32 7.31 -3.25
CA LEU A 199 9.55 7.34 -2.01
C LEU A 199 8.35 8.27 -2.19
N THR A 200 7.27 7.72 -2.72
CA THR A 200 5.96 8.37 -2.80
C THR A 200 5.09 7.98 -1.62
N LEU A 201 4.01 8.73 -1.38
CA LEU A 201 3.03 8.40 -0.35
C LEU A 201 2.51 6.95 -0.43
N PRO A 202 2.14 6.39 -1.60
CA PRO A 202 1.73 5.00 -1.72
C PRO A 202 2.84 3.99 -1.40
N THR A 203 4.10 4.30 -1.75
CA THR A 203 5.25 3.41 -1.52
C THR A 203 5.55 3.26 -0.03
N ILE A 204 5.38 4.34 0.75
CA ILE A 204 5.63 4.35 2.19
C ILE A 204 4.58 3.55 2.95
N CYS A 205 3.34 3.52 2.47
CA CYS A 205 2.26 2.72 3.07
C CYS A 205 2.37 1.21 2.81
N SER A 206 3.32 0.79 1.97
CA SER A 206 3.52 -0.61 1.56
C SER A 206 4.65 -1.33 2.30
N VAL A 207 5.26 -0.70 3.29
CA VAL A 207 6.39 -1.23 4.10
C VAL A 207 5.91 -1.76 5.43
#